data_a53e24517227e9726650c5ad29945136
#
_entry.id   a53e24517227e9726650c5ad29945136
#
_cell.length_a   1.000
_cell.length_b   1.000
_cell.length_c   1.000
_cell.angle_alpha   90.00
_cell.angle_beta   90.00
_cell.angle_gamma   90.00
#
_symmetry.space_group_name_H-M   'P 1'
#
loop_
_entity.id
_entity.type
_entity.pdbx_description
1 polymer ?
#
loop_
_entity_poly.entity_id
_entity_poly.type
_entity_poly.pdbx_seq_one_letter_code
_entity_poly.pdbx_strand_id
1 'polypeptide(L)'
;MDKKKSKQQDVLVIGAGASGMMTAITAARRGLSVTVLEHMDKPGKKILATGNGKCNFTNLKMSPRCYYGDHGLVQEILKQFTVEDTLAFFREIGIWPKEKNGYVYPNSGQASSVADALSAEMKRSGVSLVTSCDIRQLCETKYGFEVRTSMGTYCSHNLVFATGLRAAPKSGSDGSMISLIKSFGHRFVPILPALCGFEAEGMEFSKVSGVRTDALLSLYIDGQKCEQERGELQLADYGISGIPVFQVSSPASKALYQKKQAELTINFLPDFSEDMLTQELQRRFSRDAGIQDAAESLRGLLNHKLIPVILKAAGIPVHEHTERISQKQTETLCRQIQTFPVRLKKVRDFSVAQVCTGGIHTEEIHTDTLESRIVQGIYFVGELLDVDGICGGYNLQWAWSSGHVAGSKVGS
;
A
#
# COMPACT_ATOMS: atom_id res chain seq x y z
N MET A 1 25.86 -37.19 -13.20
CA MET A 1 26.34 -35.79 -13.02
C MET A 1 26.12 -35.43 -11.56
N ASP A 2 27.21 -35.44 -10.80
CA ASP A 2 27.19 -35.04 -9.40
C ASP A 2 26.79 -33.56 -9.30
N LYS A 3 25.56 -33.31 -8.79
CA LYS A 3 25.13 -31.97 -8.46
C LYS A 3 26.00 -31.51 -7.28
N LYS A 4 26.97 -30.63 -7.54
CA LYS A 4 27.72 -29.96 -6.48
C LYS A 4 26.73 -29.47 -5.42
N LYS A 5 26.73 -30.10 -4.23
CA LYS A 5 26.07 -29.52 -3.06
C LYS A 5 26.71 -28.14 -2.83
N SER A 6 25.92 -27.09 -2.82
CA SER A 6 26.42 -25.77 -2.46
C SER A 6 26.99 -25.83 -1.03
N LYS A 7 28.01 -25.03 -0.79
CA LYS A 7 28.54 -24.82 0.56
C LYS A 7 27.37 -24.28 1.44
N GLN A 8 27.23 -24.83 2.65
CA GLN A 8 26.22 -24.37 3.58
C GLN A 8 26.42 -22.88 3.90
N GLN A 9 25.35 -22.10 3.81
CA GLN A 9 25.31 -20.68 4.14
C GLN A 9 24.82 -20.50 5.56
N ASP A 10 25.16 -19.39 6.20
CA ASP A 10 24.54 -19.03 7.49
C ASP A 10 23.09 -18.62 7.28
N VAL A 11 22.82 -17.87 6.22
CA VAL A 11 21.50 -17.30 5.92
C VAL A 11 21.16 -17.45 4.43
N LEU A 12 19.97 -17.94 4.16
CA LEU A 12 19.34 -17.91 2.86
C LEU A 12 18.12 -16.98 2.89
N VAL A 13 18.09 -15.96 2.04
CA VAL A 13 16.98 -15.03 1.92
C VAL A 13 16.20 -15.33 0.64
N ILE A 14 14.89 -15.54 0.76
CA ILE A 14 13.99 -15.77 -0.37
C ILE A 14 13.29 -14.45 -0.71
N GLY A 15 13.61 -13.91 -1.88
CA GLY A 15 13.10 -12.64 -2.39
C GLY A 15 14.10 -11.49 -2.20
N ALA A 16 14.42 -10.81 -3.31
CA ALA A 16 15.28 -9.62 -3.36
C ALA A 16 14.43 -8.33 -3.49
N GLY A 17 13.31 -8.26 -2.77
CA GLY A 17 12.54 -7.05 -2.58
C GLY A 17 13.19 -6.12 -1.54
N ALA A 18 12.46 -5.07 -1.15
CA ALA A 18 12.93 -4.09 -0.17
C ALA A 18 13.41 -4.74 1.14
N SER A 19 12.57 -5.53 1.78
CA SER A 19 12.90 -6.18 3.06
C SER A 19 14.01 -7.22 2.92
N GLY A 20 14.00 -8.01 1.81
CA GLY A 20 15.03 -9.02 1.58
C GLY A 20 16.42 -8.45 1.35
N MET A 21 16.53 -7.38 0.57
CA MET A 21 17.81 -6.69 0.38
C MET A 21 18.33 -6.08 1.69
N MET A 22 17.46 -5.45 2.48
CA MET A 22 17.84 -4.91 3.81
C MET A 22 18.30 -6.03 4.75
N THR A 23 17.56 -7.14 4.82
CA THR A 23 17.96 -8.32 5.63
C THR A 23 19.34 -8.84 5.22
N ALA A 24 19.53 -9.03 3.91
CA ALA A 24 20.79 -9.58 3.38
C ALA A 24 21.99 -8.68 3.68
N ILE A 25 21.85 -7.37 3.46
CA ILE A 25 22.91 -6.39 3.76
C ILE A 25 23.24 -6.41 5.25
N THR A 26 22.21 -6.36 6.10
CA THR A 26 22.40 -6.29 7.56
C THR A 26 23.08 -7.57 8.09
N ALA A 27 22.62 -8.74 7.67
CA ALA A 27 23.24 -10.01 8.08
C ALA A 27 24.70 -10.15 7.57
N ALA A 28 24.94 -9.77 6.31
CA ALA A 28 26.30 -9.84 5.73
C ALA A 28 27.27 -8.85 6.41
N ARG A 29 26.82 -7.66 6.79
CA ARG A 29 27.64 -6.69 7.56
C ARG A 29 28.04 -7.22 8.95
N ARG A 30 27.33 -8.21 9.48
CA ARG A 30 27.71 -8.95 10.72
C ARG A 30 28.74 -10.07 10.44
N GLY A 31 29.16 -10.27 9.20
CA GLY A 31 30.10 -11.30 8.81
C GLY A 31 29.48 -12.65 8.47
N LEU A 32 28.14 -12.75 8.38
CA LEU A 32 27.45 -13.98 8.00
C LEU A 32 27.56 -14.22 6.48
N SER A 33 27.64 -15.48 6.08
CA SER A 33 27.55 -15.88 4.68
C SER A 33 26.08 -15.86 4.24
N VAL A 34 25.73 -14.96 3.29
CA VAL A 34 24.35 -14.73 2.86
C VAL A 34 24.19 -15.00 1.37
N THR A 35 23.16 -15.79 1.03
CA THR A 35 22.71 -15.96 -0.36
C THR A 35 21.25 -15.49 -0.48
N VAL A 36 20.95 -14.68 -1.49
CA VAL A 36 19.60 -14.24 -1.84
C VAL A 36 19.13 -14.96 -3.09
N LEU A 37 17.97 -15.58 -3.03
CA LEU A 37 17.30 -16.23 -4.15
C LEU A 37 16.13 -15.36 -4.62
N GLU A 38 16.17 -14.94 -5.88
CA GLU A 38 15.16 -14.08 -6.49
C GLU A 38 14.62 -14.72 -7.77
N HIS A 39 13.30 -14.86 -7.89
CA HIS A 39 12.71 -15.48 -9.06
C HIS A 39 12.69 -14.55 -10.28
N MET A 40 12.68 -13.24 -10.05
CA MET A 40 12.76 -12.27 -11.12
C MET A 40 14.18 -12.16 -11.68
N ASP A 41 14.31 -11.61 -12.87
CA ASP A 41 15.60 -11.35 -13.54
C ASP A 41 16.43 -10.25 -12.88
N LYS A 42 15.81 -9.41 -12.03
CA LYS A 42 16.45 -8.28 -11.34
C LYS A 42 15.87 -8.11 -9.93
N PRO A 43 16.72 -7.73 -8.95
CA PRO A 43 16.24 -7.40 -7.61
C PRO A 43 15.47 -6.07 -7.59
N GLY A 44 14.64 -5.85 -6.59
CA GLY A 44 14.01 -4.56 -6.30
C GLY A 44 12.93 -4.12 -7.28
N LYS A 45 12.40 -4.97 -8.16
CA LYS A 45 11.41 -4.59 -9.19
C LYS A 45 10.22 -3.81 -8.63
N LYS A 46 9.67 -4.22 -7.47
CA LYS A 46 8.54 -3.51 -6.85
C LYS A 46 8.92 -2.09 -6.39
N ILE A 47 10.17 -1.86 -5.98
CA ILE A 47 10.68 -0.54 -5.60
C ILE A 47 10.53 0.44 -6.76
N LEU A 48 10.82 0.01 -7.99
CA LEU A 48 10.79 0.86 -9.19
C LEU A 48 9.42 1.48 -9.46
N ALA A 49 8.33 0.82 -9.05
CA ALA A 49 6.97 1.31 -9.23
C ALA A 49 6.48 2.22 -8.09
N THR A 50 7.19 2.25 -6.95
CA THR A 50 6.75 3.01 -5.78
C THR A 50 6.83 4.51 -5.99
N GLY A 51 5.90 5.26 -5.38
CA GLY A 51 5.85 6.72 -5.48
C GLY A 51 5.80 7.24 -6.93
N ASN A 52 5.08 6.55 -7.83
CA ASN A 52 5.04 6.86 -9.27
C ASN A 52 6.45 6.92 -9.90
N GLY A 53 7.30 5.94 -9.58
CA GLY A 53 8.67 5.86 -10.09
C GLY A 53 9.69 6.75 -9.36
N LYS A 54 9.29 7.41 -8.26
CA LYS A 54 10.18 8.29 -7.46
C LYS A 54 10.67 7.65 -6.17
N CYS A 55 10.07 6.55 -5.72
CA CYS A 55 10.31 5.86 -4.46
C CYS A 55 10.14 6.76 -3.22
N ASN A 56 8.92 6.86 -2.71
CA ASN A 56 8.68 7.42 -1.39
C ASN A 56 9.14 6.40 -0.34
N PHE A 57 10.41 6.47 0.09
CA PHE A 57 11.03 5.37 0.84
C PHE A 57 10.82 5.43 2.34
N THR A 58 10.37 6.57 2.90
CA THR A 58 9.93 6.70 4.30
C THR A 58 9.07 7.96 4.49
N ASN A 59 8.63 8.20 5.73
CA ASN A 59 7.85 9.37 6.12
C ASN A 59 8.30 9.88 7.48
N LEU A 60 8.46 11.19 7.64
CA LEU A 60 8.85 11.80 8.91
C LEU A 60 7.73 11.77 9.97
N LYS A 61 6.47 11.59 9.54
CA LYS A 61 5.30 11.47 10.42
C LYS A 61 5.00 10.00 10.75
N MET A 62 6.04 9.25 11.16
CA MET A 62 5.96 7.83 11.45
C MET A 62 5.30 7.57 12.80
N SER A 63 4.30 6.69 12.81
CA SER A 63 3.60 6.25 14.01
C SER A 63 3.00 4.86 13.79
N PRO A 64 2.89 4.00 14.81
CA PRO A 64 2.15 2.73 14.70
C PRO A 64 0.71 2.90 14.22
N ARG A 65 0.08 4.05 14.48
CA ARG A 65 -1.28 4.38 13.99
C ARG A 65 -1.38 4.53 12.47
N CYS A 66 -0.25 4.64 11.77
CA CYS A 66 -0.20 4.67 10.31
C CYS A 66 -0.22 3.27 9.69
N TYR A 67 -0.44 2.24 10.50
CA TYR A 67 -0.47 0.84 10.08
C TYR A 67 -1.75 0.15 10.55
N TYR A 68 -2.21 -0.78 9.74
CA TYR A 68 -3.22 -1.77 10.11
C TYR A 68 -2.50 -3.07 10.53
N GLY A 69 -3.16 -3.90 11.35
CA GLY A 69 -2.60 -5.12 11.90
C GLY A 69 -2.14 -4.96 13.35
N ASP A 70 -1.04 -5.60 13.74
CA ASP A 70 -0.54 -5.60 15.10
C ASP A 70 0.29 -4.35 15.44
N HIS A 71 -0.33 -3.40 16.10
CA HIS A 71 0.33 -2.14 16.50
C HIS A 71 1.46 -2.37 17.51
N GLY A 72 1.39 -3.42 18.33
CA GLY A 72 2.45 -3.77 19.29
C GLY A 72 3.72 -4.22 18.58
N LEU A 73 3.58 -5.13 17.62
CA LEU A 73 4.66 -5.57 16.75
C LEU A 73 5.25 -4.40 15.96
N VAL A 74 4.39 -3.57 15.35
CA VAL A 74 4.84 -2.39 14.60
C VAL A 74 5.66 -1.46 15.48
N GLN A 75 5.20 -1.16 16.69
CA GLN A 75 5.89 -0.29 17.62
C GLN A 75 7.27 -0.84 18.00
N GLU A 76 7.36 -2.14 18.28
CA GLU A 76 8.61 -2.79 18.68
C GLU A 76 9.64 -2.78 17.54
N ILE A 77 9.22 -3.11 16.33
CA ILE A 77 10.11 -3.14 15.17
C ILE A 77 10.57 -1.73 14.76
N LEU A 78 9.66 -0.75 14.76
CA LEU A 78 10.02 0.65 14.42
C LEU A 78 10.96 1.29 15.47
N LYS A 79 10.95 0.84 16.73
CA LYS A 79 11.92 1.27 17.75
C LYS A 79 13.32 0.73 17.50
N GLN A 80 13.44 -0.49 16.96
CA GLN A 80 14.74 -1.14 16.71
C GLN A 80 15.42 -0.61 15.46
N PHE A 81 14.65 -0.08 14.49
CA PHE A 81 15.16 0.59 13.30
C PHE A 81 14.21 1.72 12.88
N THR A 82 14.57 2.91 13.29
CA THR A 82 13.74 4.12 13.20
C THR A 82 13.79 4.77 11.79
N VAL A 83 13.04 5.85 11.62
CA VAL A 83 13.13 6.70 10.42
C VAL A 83 14.52 7.32 10.31
N GLU A 84 15.09 7.77 11.43
CA GLU A 84 16.43 8.35 11.50
C GLU A 84 17.49 7.35 11.06
N ASP A 85 17.39 6.10 11.52
CA ASP A 85 18.29 5.00 11.12
C ASP A 85 18.15 4.71 9.62
N THR A 86 16.92 4.73 9.10
CA THR A 86 16.64 4.59 7.66
C THR A 86 17.31 5.70 6.86
N LEU A 87 17.16 6.95 7.29
CA LEU A 87 17.79 8.09 6.61
C LEU A 87 19.32 8.01 6.66
N ALA A 88 19.88 7.59 7.80
CA ALA A 88 21.32 7.38 7.98
C ALA A 88 21.83 6.27 7.05
N PHE A 89 21.17 5.12 7.04
CA PHE A 89 21.51 3.99 6.17
C PHE A 89 21.49 4.40 4.67
N PHE A 90 20.43 5.06 4.22
CA PHE A 90 20.33 5.45 2.82
C PHE A 90 21.38 6.51 2.43
N ARG A 91 21.71 7.46 3.32
CA ARG A 91 22.82 8.38 3.09
C ARG A 91 24.18 7.66 2.97
N GLU A 92 24.41 6.67 3.84
CA GLU A 92 25.63 5.85 3.81
C GLU A 92 25.82 5.13 2.47
N ILE A 93 24.74 4.59 1.90
CA ILE A 93 24.80 3.90 0.59
C ILE A 93 24.65 4.84 -0.60
N GLY A 94 24.69 6.16 -0.37
CA GLY A 94 24.77 7.19 -1.43
C GLY A 94 23.42 7.78 -1.86
N ILE A 95 22.33 7.55 -1.13
CA ILE A 95 21.02 8.15 -1.40
C ILE A 95 20.80 9.38 -0.51
N TRP A 96 20.78 10.57 -1.13
CA TRP A 96 20.46 11.80 -0.42
C TRP A 96 18.94 11.95 -0.28
N PRO A 97 18.41 12.07 0.97
CA PRO A 97 16.98 12.22 1.20
C PRO A 97 16.48 13.62 0.83
N LYS A 98 15.30 13.71 0.23
CA LYS A 98 14.57 14.96 -0.04
C LYS A 98 13.17 14.85 0.55
N GLU A 99 12.90 15.71 1.52
CA GLU A 99 11.60 15.78 2.19
C GLU A 99 10.63 16.71 1.43
N LYS A 100 9.34 16.32 1.42
CA LYS A 100 8.22 17.16 0.98
C LYS A 100 6.98 16.78 1.78
N ASN A 101 6.51 17.67 2.68
CA ASN A 101 5.29 17.49 3.50
C ASN A 101 5.31 16.20 4.36
N GLY A 102 6.47 15.79 4.85
CA GLY A 102 6.68 14.56 5.60
C GLY A 102 7.09 13.37 4.74
N TYR A 103 6.77 13.36 3.46
CA TYR A 103 7.18 12.31 2.51
C TYR A 103 8.66 12.44 2.16
N VAL A 104 9.39 11.33 2.16
CA VAL A 104 10.82 11.33 1.84
C VAL A 104 11.10 10.53 0.58
N TYR A 105 11.78 11.17 -0.35
CA TYR A 105 12.20 10.63 -1.65
C TYR A 105 13.72 10.70 -1.80
N PRO A 106 14.33 9.91 -2.70
CA PRO A 106 15.70 10.21 -3.14
C PRO A 106 15.74 11.57 -3.82
N ASN A 107 16.78 12.36 -3.59
CA ASN A 107 16.89 13.70 -4.20
C ASN A 107 16.92 13.64 -5.74
N SER A 108 17.36 12.53 -6.31
CA SER A 108 17.30 12.27 -7.77
C SER A 108 15.85 12.19 -8.29
N GLY A 109 14.84 11.94 -7.42
CA GLY A 109 13.47 11.71 -7.82
C GLY A 109 13.27 10.42 -8.62
N GLN A 110 14.20 9.46 -8.54
CA GLN A 110 14.18 8.22 -9.31
C GLN A 110 14.21 6.99 -8.38
N ALA A 111 13.24 6.12 -8.49
CA ALA A 111 13.18 4.87 -7.73
C ALA A 111 14.35 3.92 -8.08
N SER A 112 14.86 3.98 -9.30
CA SER A 112 16.01 3.21 -9.73
C SER A 112 17.26 3.52 -8.89
N SER A 113 17.47 4.77 -8.50
CA SER A 113 18.62 5.14 -7.64
C SER A 113 18.63 4.35 -6.33
N VAL A 114 17.44 4.13 -5.73
CA VAL A 114 17.30 3.37 -4.49
C VAL A 114 17.57 1.88 -4.72
N ALA A 115 17.01 1.29 -5.78
CA ALA A 115 17.19 -0.12 -6.10
C ALA A 115 18.65 -0.43 -6.48
N ASP A 116 19.29 0.46 -7.25
CA ASP A 116 20.69 0.33 -7.66
C ASP A 116 21.67 0.47 -6.48
N ALA A 117 21.41 1.44 -5.58
CA ALA A 117 22.22 1.62 -4.37
C ALA A 117 22.15 0.38 -3.44
N LEU A 118 20.95 -0.17 -3.21
CA LEU A 118 20.78 -1.40 -2.43
C LEU A 118 21.49 -2.59 -3.09
N SER A 119 21.36 -2.75 -4.41
CA SER A 119 22.03 -3.82 -5.16
C SER A 119 23.57 -3.69 -5.10
N ALA A 120 24.08 -2.47 -5.21
CA ALA A 120 25.50 -2.20 -5.07
C ALA A 120 26.00 -2.51 -3.66
N GLU A 121 25.20 -2.18 -2.63
CA GLU A 121 25.55 -2.45 -1.24
C GLU A 121 25.51 -3.96 -0.91
N MET A 122 24.55 -4.71 -1.42
CA MET A 122 24.58 -6.18 -1.30
C MET A 122 25.89 -6.75 -1.84
N LYS A 123 26.33 -6.28 -3.03
CA LYS A 123 27.59 -6.71 -3.63
C LYS A 123 28.81 -6.31 -2.78
N ARG A 124 28.83 -5.09 -2.25
CA ARG A 124 29.94 -4.62 -1.38
C ARG A 124 30.02 -5.41 -0.08
N SER A 125 28.88 -5.80 0.49
CA SER A 125 28.79 -6.59 1.71
C SER A 125 29.07 -8.09 1.48
N GLY A 126 29.34 -8.52 0.24
CA GLY A 126 29.65 -9.92 -0.06
C GLY A 126 28.44 -10.84 -0.18
N VAL A 127 27.23 -10.29 -0.33
CA VAL A 127 26.01 -11.08 -0.55
C VAL A 127 26.04 -11.75 -1.91
N SER A 128 25.74 -13.06 -1.95
CA SER A 128 25.56 -13.81 -3.18
C SER A 128 24.11 -13.66 -3.66
N LEU A 129 23.89 -13.10 -4.84
CA LEU A 129 22.56 -12.93 -5.43
C LEU A 129 22.37 -13.91 -6.61
N VAL A 130 21.29 -14.68 -6.58
CA VAL A 130 20.88 -15.60 -7.65
C VAL A 130 19.51 -15.18 -8.15
N THR A 131 19.47 -14.63 -9.36
CA THR A 131 18.22 -14.19 -10.03
C THR A 131 17.68 -15.28 -10.96
N SER A 132 16.44 -15.12 -11.45
CA SER A 132 15.74 -16.11 -12.29
C SER A 132 15.71 -17.51 -11.64
N CYS A 133 15.56 -17.53 -10.32
CA CYS A 133 15.71 -18.71 -9.48
C CYS A 133 14.37 -19.11 -8.85
N ASP A 134 13.67 -20.05 -9.48
CA ASP A 134 12.40 -20.57 -8.98
C ASP A 134 12.62 -21.62 -7.90
N ILE A 135 11.96 -21.45 -6.76
CA ILE A 135 11.96 -22.42 -5.68
C ILE A 135 10.97 -23.53 -6.01
N ARG A 136 11.44 -24.78 -5.97
CA ARG A 136 10.66 -25.97 -6.27
C ARG A 136 10.27 -26.74 -5.03
N GLN A 137 11.18 -26.82 -4.06
CA GLN A 137 10.99 -27.56 -2.82
C GLN A 137 11.86 -26.95 -1.72
N LEU A 138 11.36 -26.99 -0.51
CA LEU A 138 12.05 -26.58 0.70
C LEU A 138 11.80 -27.63 1.78
N CYS A 139 12.86 -28.08 2.43
CA CYS A 139 12.79 -29.08 3.48
C CYS A 139 13.67 -28.66 4.66
N GLU A 140 13.17 -28.90 5.87
CA GLU A 140 13.97 -28.84 7.08
C GLU A 140 14.89 -30.07 7.11
N THR A 141 16.11 -29.90 7.61
CA THR A 141 17.12 -30.94 7.74
C THR A 141 17.71 -30.90 9.14
N LYS A 142 18.50 -31.90 9.49
CA LYS A 142 19.20 -31.92 10.79
C LYS A 142 20.10 -30.70 11.04
N TYR A 143 20.53 -30.00 9.98
CA TYR A 143 21.50 -28.88 10.05
C TYR A 143 20.96 -27.55 9.53
N GLY A 144 19.64 -27.37 9.47
CA GLY A 144 18.96 -26.19 8.94
C GLY A 144 18.05 -26.54 7.75
N PHE A 145 18.19 -25.87 6.64
CA PHE A 145 17.26 -25.95 5.52
C PHE A 145 17.94 -26.31 4.20
N GLU A 146 17.26 -27.12 3.39
CA GLU A 146 17.62 -27.43 2.00
C GLU A 146 16.56 -26.83 1.07
N VAL A 147 16.97 -26.00 0.12
CA VAL A 147 16.11 -25.35 -0.87
C VAL A 147 16.50 -25.82 -2.26
N ARG A 148 15.61 -26.56 -2.92
CA ARG A 148 15.79 -27.01 -4.32
C ARG A 148 15.14 -26.00 -5.26
N THR A 149 15.91 -25.55 -6.23
CA THR A 149 15.52 -24.50 -7.16
C THR A 149 15.72 -24.91 -8.61
N SER A 150 15.31 -24.06 -9.56
CA SER A 150 15.65 -24.17 -10.98
C SER A 150 17.17 -24.09 -11.24
N MET A 151 17.91 -23.40 -10.37
CA MET A 151 19.34 -23.11 -10.53
C MET A 151 20.26 -24.05 -9.73
N GLY A 152 19.69 -24.96 -8.93
CA GLY A 152 20.43 -25.91 -8.10
C GLY A 152 19.85 -26.06 -6.70
N THR A 153 20.64 -26.66 -5.80
CA THR A 153 20.25 -26.87 -4.40
C THR A 153 21.11 -26.01 -3.49
N TYR A 154 20.46 -25.27 -2.59
CA TYR A 154 21.08 -24.38 -1.60
C TYR A 154 20.79 -24.90 -0.20
N CYS A 155 21.76 -24.81 0.70
CA CYS A 155 21.61 -25.20 2.11
C CYS A 155 21.97 -24.01 3.01
N SER A 156 21.22 -23.83 4.10
CA SER A 156 21.52 -22.79 5.09
C SER A 156 21.15 -23.23 6.51
N HIS A 157 21.75 -22.56 7.49
CA HIS A 157 21.33 -22.72 8.88
C HIS A 157 20.00 -22.01 9.15
N ASN A 158 19.82 -20.81 8.57
CA ASN A 158 18.63 -20.00 8.75
C ASN A 158 18.01 -19.62 7.40
N LEU A 159 16.70 -19.39 7.41
CA LEU A 159 15.90 -19.06 6.25
C LEU A 159 15.06 -17.81 6.51
N VAL A 160 15.15 -16.81 5.63
CA VAL A 160 14.34 -15.60 5.73
C VAL A 160 13.41 -15.49 4.53
N PHE A 161 12.11 -15.46 4.77
CA PHE A 161 11.10 -15.20 3.75
C PHE A 161 10.85 -13.70 3.62
N ALA A 162 11.18 -13.14 2.46
CA ALA A 162 11.04 -11.74 2.07
C ALA A 162 10.28 -11.58 0.75
N THR A 163 9.34 -12.49 0.47
CA THR A 163 8.69 -12.68 -0.84
C THR A 163 7.55 -11.72 -1.11
N GLY A 164 7.13 -10.96 -0.10
CA GLY A 164 5.86 -10.23 -0.16
C GLY A 164 4.67 -11.17 -0.27
N LEU A 165 3.50 -10.63 -0.64
CA LEU A 165 2.27 -11.40 -0.77
C LEU A 165 1.83 -11.50 -2.23
N ARG A 166 0.73 -10.78 -2.63
CA ARG A 166 0.10 -10.94 -3.96
C ARG A 166 -0.03 -9.63 -4.73
N ALA A 167 0.28 -8.49 -4.11
CA ALA A 167 0.11 -7.19 -4.76
C ALA A 167 1.20 -6.91 -5.79
N ALA A 168 0.80 -6.43 -6.96
CA ALA A 168 1.65 -6.17 -8.12
C ALA A 168 2.45 -7.43 -8.57
N PRO A 169 1.80 -8.54 -8.94
CA PRO A 169 2.45 -9.83 -9.19
C PRO A 169 3.52 -9.79 -10.29
N LYS A 170 3.36 -8.88 -11.27
CA LYS A 170 4.37 -8.65 -12.32
C LYS A 170 5.73 -8.16 -11.79
N SER A 171 5.77 -7.67 -10.55
CA SER A 171 6.99 -7.22 -9.88
C SER A 171 7.63 -8.27 -8.99
N GLY A 172 7.07 -9.48 -8.94
CA GLY A 172 7.61 -10.60 -8.18
C GLY A 172 6.82 -10.97 -6.91
N SER A 173 5.83 -10.18 -6.53
CA SER A 173 4.97 -10.45 -5.36
C SER A 173 3.71 -11.20 -5.81
N ASP A 174 3.85 -12.49 -6.13
CA ASP A 174 2.83 -13.31 -6.78
C ASP A 174 2.12 -14.31 -5.85
N GLY A 175 2.58 -14.40 -4.60
CA GLY A 175 2.04 -15.32 -3.60
C GLY A 175 2.47 -16.78 -3.76
N SER A 176 3.42 -17.08 -4.63
CA SER A 176 3.91 -18.44 -4.90
C SER A 176 4.41 -19.18 -3.65
N MET A 177 4.96 -18.45 -2.67
CA MET A 177 5.50 -19.04 -1.43
C MET A 177 4.46 -19.30 -0.34
N ILE A 178 3.21 -18.81 -0.47
CA ILE A 178 2.19 -18.94 0.57
C ILE A 178 1.90 -20.40 0.93
N SER A 179 1.75 -21.26 -0.07
CA SER A 179 1.48 -22.69 0.15
C SER A 179 2.63 -23.40 0.87
N LEU A 180 3.87 -23.01 0.54
CA LEU A 180 5.07 -23.55 1.16
C LEU A 180 5.17 -23.12 2.63
N ILE A 181 4.93 -21.83 2.92
CA ILE A 181 4.94 -21.31 4.30
C ILE A 181 3.84 -21.99 5.14
N LYS A 182 2.65 -22.20 4.55
CA LYS A 182 1.58 -22.98 5.22
C LYS A 182 2.00 -24.41 5.54
N SER A 183 2.82 -25.05 4.72
CA SER A 183 3.30 -26.42 5.00
C SER A 183 4.22 -26.52 6.22
N PHE A 184 4.80 -25.40 6.67
CA PHE A 184 5.52 -25.30 7.94
C PHE A 184 4.60 -25.03 9.14
N GLY A 185 3.28 -24.99 8.96
CA GLY A 185 2.29 -24.80 10.03
C GLY A 185 1.81 -23.38 10.23
N HIS A 186 2.33 -22.41 9.49
CA HIS A 186 1.92 -21.00 9.61
C HIS A 186 0.54 -20.74 9.04
N ARG A 187 -0.26 -19.95 9.77
CA ARG A 187 -1.59 -19.51 9.37
C ARG A 187 -1.52 -18.10 8.76
N PHE A 188 -2.49 -17.83 7.91
CA PHE A 188 -2.61 -16.53 7.25
C PHE A 188 -3.97 -15.89 7.56
N VAL A 189 -3.93 -14.65 7.99
CA VAL A 189 -5.09 -13.75 7.89
C VAL A 189 -5.43 -13.59 6.41
N PRO A 190 -6.73 -13.53 6.02
CA PRO A 190 -7.12 -13.39 4.63
C PRO A 190 -6.37 -12.30 3.90
N ILE A 191 -5.69 -12.67 2.82
CA ILE A 191 -4.90 -11.75 2.01
C ILE A 191 -5.83 -11.05 1.03
N LEU A 192 -5.94 -9.73 1.13
CA LEU A 192 -6.82 -8.90 0.33
C LEU A 192 -6.04 -7.75 -0.32
N PRO A 193 -6.49 -7.23 -1.48
CA PRO A 193 -5.88 -6.05 -2.08
C PRO A 193 -6.07 -4.82 -1.19
N ALA A 194 -5.04 -3.99 -1.07
CA ALA A 194 -5.07 -2.71 -0.38
C ALA A 194 -4.26 -1.65 -1.15
N LEU A 195 -4.43 -0.38 -0.78
CA LEU A 195 -3.93 0.78 -1.51
C LEU A 195 -4.30 0.72 -3.00
N CYS A 196 -5.58 0.53 -3.27
CA CYS A 196 -6.14 0.44 -4.61
C CYS A 196 -7.56 1.04 -4.67
N GLY A 197 -8.11 1.17 -5.89
CA GLY A 197 -9.46 1.67 -6.11
C GLY A 197 -10.55 0.62 -5.91
N PHE A 198 -11.79 1.05 -6.04
CA PHE A 198 -12.98 0.20 -5.93
C PHE A 198 -13.87 0.33 -7.16
N GLU A 199 -14.49 -0.78 -7.55
CA GLU A 199 -15.69 -0.79 -8.34
C GLU A 199 -16.84 -0.30 -7.43
N ALA A 200 -17.63 0.65 -7.92
CA ALA A 200 -18.61 1.34 -7.10
C ALA A 200 -19.90 1.64 -7.88
N GLU A 201 -20.98 1.91 -7.13
CA GLU A 201 -22.27 2.36 -7.67
C GLU A 201 -22.81 3.55 -6.88
N GLY A 202 -23.86 4.20 -7.39
CA GLY A 202 -24.44 5.40 -6.81
C GLY A 202 -24.24 6.65 -7.69
N MET A 203 -23.34 6.56 -8.68
CA MET A 203 -23.04 7.60 -9.65
C MET A 203 -22.97 7.01 -11.08
N GLU A 204 -23.27 7.82 -12.10
CA GLU A 204 -23.03 7.44 -13.50
C GLU A 204 -21.53 7.60 -13.83
N PHE A 205 -20.71 6.65 -13.39
CA PHE A 205 -19.26 6.74 -13.45
C PHE A 205 -18.69 6.95 -14.86
N SER A 206 -19.33 6.37 -15.89
CA SER A 206 -18.92 6.57 -17.28
C SER A 206 -18.96 8.04 -17.72
N LYS A 207 -19.90 8.84 -17.18
CA LYS A 207 -20.04 10.26 -17.51
C LYS A 207 -18.99 11.14 -16.80
N VAL A 208 -18.47 10.70 -15.67
CA VAL A 208 -17.51 11.44 -14.85
C VAL A 208 -16.09 10.87 -14.95
N SER A 209 -15.88 9.86 -15.77
CA SER A 209 -14.58 9.23 -15.94
C SER A 209 -13.50 10.24 -16.35
N GLY A 210 -12.34 10.16 -15.66
CA GLY A 210 -11.19 11.05 -15.82
C GLY A 210 -11.25 12.32 -14.96
N VAL A 211 -12.33 12.56 -14.22
CA VAL A 211 -12.39 13.70 -13.28
C VAL A 211 -11.43 13.45 -12.14
N ARG A 212 -10.64 14.48 -11.80
CA ARG A 212 -9.85 14.60 -10.59
C ARG A 212 -10.30 15.84 -9.85
N THR A 213 -10.53 15.69 -8.55
CA THR A 213 -11.01 16.78 -7.70
C THR A 213 -10.55 16.59 -6.28
N ASP A 214 -10.22 17.67 -5.58
CA ASP A 214 -10.04 17.62 -4.13
C ASP A 214 -11.37 17.27 -3.48
N ALA A 215 -11.37 16.28 -2.61
CA ALA A 215 -12.58 15.81 -1.95
C ALA A 215 -12.26 15.26 -0.55
N LEU A 216 -13.25 15.33 0.33
CA LEU A 216 -13.24 14.66 1.62
C LEU A 216 -14.12 13.42 1.53
N LEU A 217 -13.50 12.25 1.78
CA LEU A 217 -14.17 10.96 1.80
C LEU A 217 -14.43 10.51 3.24
N SER A 218 -15.61 10.02 3.53
CA SER A 218 -15.89 9.34 4.80
C SER A 218 -16.36 7.93 4.52
N LEU A 219 -15.65 6.93 5.08
CA LEU A 219 -15.99 5.51 4.97
C LEU A 219 -16.96 5.12 6.08
N TYR A 220 -18.04 4.44 5.68
CA TYR A 220 -19.01 3.83 6.57
C TYR A 220 -19.05 2.32 6.34
N ILE A 221 -19.01 1.55 7.43
CA ILE A 221 -19.16 0.09 7.43
C ILE A 221 -20.39 -0.24 8.29
N ASP A 222 -21.39 -0.90 7.70
CA ASP A 222 -22.67 -1.19 8.33
C ASP A 222 -23.32 0.07 8.99
N GLY A 223 -23.22 1.22 8.32
CA GLY A 223 -23.75 2.50 8.76
C GLY A 223 -22.89 3.24 9.81
N GLN A 224 -21.81 2.66 10.31
CA GLN A 224 -20.91 3.31 11.25
C GLN A 224 -19.74 3.97 10.51
N LYS A 225 -19.46 5.25 10.81
CA LYS A 225 -18.29 5.97 10.26
C LYS A 225 -17.01 5.38 10.86
N CYS A 226 -16.10 4.94 9.98
CA CYS A 226 -14.85 4.29 10.37
C CYS A 226 -13.63 5.17 10.10
N GLU A 227 -13.55 5.78 8.92
CA GLU A 227 -12.39 6.52 8.46
C GLU A 227 -12.82 7.79 7.71
N GLN A 228 -11.92 8.76 7.65
CA GLN A 228 -12.12 9.98 6.87
C GLN A 228 -10.79 10.47 6.30
N GLU A 229 -10.75 10.71 4.99
CA GLU A 229 -9.54 11.12 4.28
C GLU A 229 -9.83 12.22 3.25
N ARG A 230 -8.95 13.22 3.18
CA ARG A 230 -9.00 14.30 2.19
C ARG A 230 -7.86 14.17 1.19
N GLY A 231 -8.15 14.42 -0.08
CA GLY A 231 -7.16 14.49 -1.13
C GLY A 231 -7.74 14.46 -2.53
N GLU A 232 -6.89 14.32 -3.54
CA GLU A 232 -7.31 14.22 -4.93
C GLU A 232 -8.03 12.89 -5.18
N LEU A 233 -9.37 12.94 -5.24
CA LEU A 233 -10.22 11.85 -5.69
C LEU A 233 -10.14 11.74 -7.22
N GLN A 234 -9.99 10.52 -7.71
CA GLN A 234 -10.09 10.21 -9.14
C GLN A 234 -11.33 9.37 -9.40
N LEU A 235 -12.20 9.86 -10.28
CA LEU A 235 -13.34 9.12 -10.78
C LEU A 235 -12.94 8.39 -12.07
N ALA A 236 -13.23 7.10 -12.12
CA ALA A 236 -12.97 6.23 -13.27
C ALA A 236 -14.29 5.62 -13.75
N ASP A 237 -14.29 5.03 -14.94
CA ASP A 237 -15.47 4.37 -15.50
C ASP A 237 -16.01 3.23 -14.63
N TYR A 238 -15.14 2.55 -13.89
CA TYR A 238 -15.47 1.46 -12.98
C TYR A 238 -15.87 1.92 -11.58
N GLY A 239 -15.59 3.17 -11.19
CA GLY A 239 -15.81 3.65 -9.83
C GLY A 239 -14.79 4.70 -9.38
N ILE A 240 -14.13 4.47 -8.24
CA ILE A 240 -13.31 5.46 -7.56
C ILE A 240 -11.86 5.01 -7.33
N SER A 241 -10.97 5.98 -7.34
CA SER A 241 -9.53 5.83 -7.13
C SER A 241 -8.92 7.12 -6.56
N GLY A 242 -7.62 7.15 -6.40
CA GLY A 242 -6.88 8.30 -5.86
C GLY A 242 -6.44 8.08 -4.41
N ILE A 243 -5.57 8.96 -3.93
CA ILE A 243 -4.93 8.78 -2.62
C ILE A 243 -5.93 8.61 -1.47
N PRO A 244 -6.99 9.44 -1.33
CA PRO A 244 -7.95 9.29 -0.23
C PRO A 244 -8.72 7.97 -0.30
N VAL A 245 -8.96 7.41 -1.50
CA VAL A 245 -9.56 6.09 -1.67
C VAL A 245 -8.59 4.98 -1.24
N PHE A 246 -7.30 5.13 -1.57
CA PHE A 246 -6.28 4.17 -1.16
C PHE A 246 -6.13 4.13 0.37
N GLN A 247 -6.18 5.28 1.04
CA GLN A 247 -6.08 5.35 2.50
C GLN A 247 -7.16 4.53 3.21
N VAL A 248 -8.40 4.59 2.73
CA VAL A 248 -9.53 3.85 3.32
C VAL A 248 -9.69 2.43 2.78
N SER A 249 -8.79 1.99 1.89
CA SER A 249 -8.99 0.74 1.16
C SER A 249 -8.82 -0.52 2.02
N SER A 250 -7.92 -0.53 2.99
CA SER A 250 -7.68 -1.70 3.84
C SER A 250 -8.93 -2.08 4.67
N PRO A 251 -9.52 -1.19 5.49
CA PRO A 251 -10.74 -1.49 6.21
C PRO A 251 -11.93 -1.79 5.28
N ALA A 252 -12.05 -1.08 4.15
CA ALA A 252 -13.12 -1.34 3.19
C ALA A 252 -12.99 -2.72 2.53
N SER A 253 -11.76 -3.16 2.16
CA SER A 253 -11.50 -4.50 1.61
C SER A 253 -11.86 -5.60 2.60
N LYS A 254 -11.49 -5.43 3.88
CA LYS A 254 -11.86 -6.36 4.96
C LYS A 254 -13.37 -6.44 5.14
N ALA A 255 -14.07 -5.29 5.12
CA ALA A 255 -15.53 -5.24 5.24
C ALA A 255 -16.23 -5.98 4.09
N LEU A 256 -15.84 -5.71 2.85
CA LEU A 256 -16.39 -6.39 1.68
C LEU A 256 -16.13 -7.90 1.70
N TYR A 257 -14.95 -8.34 2.11
CA TYR A 257 -14.63 -9.76 2.29
C TYR A 257 -15.54 -10.43 3.34
N GLN A 258 -15.85 -9.71 4.43
CA GLN A 258 -16.78 -10.14 5.48
C GLN A 258 -18.26 -10.01 5.09
N LYS A 259 -18.56 -9.63 3.84
CA LYS A 259 -19.92 -9.38 3.31
C LYS A 259 -20.68 -8.27 4.05
N LYS A 260 -19.97 -7.33 4.66
CA LYS A 260 -20.54 -6.13 5.26
C LYS A 260 -20.82 -5.08 4.20
N GLN A 261 -21.74 -4.16 4.51
CA GLN A 261 -21.98 -2.99 3.67
C GLN A 261 -20.84 -2.00 3.85
N ALA A 262 -20.24 -1.57 2.74
CA ALA A 262 -19.20 -0.53 2.73
C ALA A 262 -19.63 0.60 1.80
N GLU A 263 -19.74 1.80 2.36
CA GLU A 263 -20.20 2.99 1.66
C GLU A 263 -19.22 4.14 1.91
N LEU A 264 -19.06 5.00 0.91
CA LEU A 264 -18.36 6.27 1.05
C LEU A 264 -19.35 7.40 0.86
N THR A 265 -19.20 8.46 1.65
CA THR A 265 -19.75 9.77 1.29
C THR A 265 -18.63 10.67 0.77
N ILE A 266 -18.91 11.36 -0.32
CA ILE A 266 -17.97 12.27 -0.97
C ILE A 266 -18.42 13.70 -0.75
N ASN A 267 -17.58 14.53 -0.11
CA ASN A 267 -17.71 15.97 -0.10
C ASN A 267 -16.82 16.55 -1.21
N PHE A 268 -17.42 17.08 -2.27
CA PHE A 268 -16.73 17.67 -3.41
C PHE A 268 -16.25 19.11 -3.17
N LEU A 269 -16.69 19.75 -2.07
CA LEU A 269 -16.30 21.11 -1.68
C LEU A 269 -15.93 21.15 -0.18
N PRO A 270 -14.83 20.49 0.21
CA PRO A 270 -14.49 20.32 1.63
C PRO A 270 -14.14 21.62 2.37
N ASP A 271 -13.87 22.70 1.65
CA ASP A 271 -13.58 24.01 2.24
C ASP A 271 -14.84 24.85 2.49
N PHE A 272 -16.03 24.39 2.05
CA PHE A 272 -17.29 25.05 2.31
C PHE A 272 -17.98 24.43 3.51
N SER A 273 -18.40 25.26 4.48
CA SER A 273 -19.41 24.84 5.46
C SER A 273 -20.77 24.73 4.77
N GLU A 274 -21.71 24.01 5.39
CA GLU A 274 -23.09 23.87 4.88
C GLU A 274 -23.75 25.23 4.67
N ASP A 275 -23.60 26.15 5.64
CA ASP A 275 -24.14 27.51 5.57
C ASP A 275 -23.52 28.32 4.43
N MET A 276 -22.19 28.27 4.28
CA MET A 276 -21.48 28.97 3.20
C MET A 276 -21.94 28.48 1.82
N LEU A 277 -22.08 27.17 1.65
CA LEU A 277 -22.52 26.58 0.38
C LEU A 277 -23.97 26.97 0.09
N THR A 278 -24.84 26.89 1.11
CA THR A 278 -26.26 27.29 0.97
C THR A 278 -26.39 28.73 0.55
N GLN A 279 -25.69 29.67 1.21
CA GLN A 279 -25.69 31.07 0.87
C GLN A 279 -25.15 31.32 -0.55
N GLU A 280 -24.08 30.66 -0.93
CA GLU A 280 -23.51 30.82 -2.27
C GLU A 280 -24.44 30.27 -3.36
N LEU A 281 -25.13 29.17 -3.14
CA LEU A 281 -26.12 28.66 -4.10
C LEU A 281 -27.35 29.56 -4.20
N GLN A 282 -27.86 30.08 -3.07
CA GLN A 282 -28.94 31.05 -3.07
C GLN A 282 -28.57 32.32 -3.84
N ARG A 283 -27.35 32.84 -3.64
CA ARG A 283 -26.85 33.99 -4.38
C ARG A 283 -26.79 33.70 -5.89
N ARG A 284 -26.32 32.53 -6.30
CA ARG A 284 -26.22 32.12 -7.72
C ARG A 284 -27.58 31.91 -8.37
N PHE A 285 -28.56 31.49 -7.61
CA PHE A 285 -29.91 31.25 -8.10
C PHE A 285 -30.80 32.53 -8.06
N SER A 286 -30.31 33.61 -7.48
CA SER A 286 -31.04 34.87 -7.44
C SER A 286 -31.05 35.55 -8.83
N ARG A 287 -32.10 36.40 -9.09
CA ARG A 287 -32.21 37.18 -10.32
C ARG A 287 -31.01 38.10 -10.55
N ASP A 288 -30.46 38.62 -9.47
CA ASP A 288 -29.37 39.61 -9.54
C ASP A 288 -28.04 38.96 -10.04
N ALA A 289 -27.92 37.63 -10.00
CA ALA A 289 -26.75 36.95 -10.52
C ALA A 289 -26.67 36.94 -12.07
N GLY A 290 -27.78 37.19 -12.77
CA GLY A 290 -27.83 37.16 -14.24
C GLY A 290 -27.65 35.80 -14.87
N ILE A 291 -27.55 34.75 -14.05
CA ILE A 291 -27.36 33.34 -14.47
C ILE A 291 -28.73 32.67 -14.48
N GLN A 292 -29.16 32.17 -15.62
CA GLN A 292 -30.50 31.60 -15.77
C GLN A 292 -30.52 30.07 -15.81
N ASP A 293 -29.41 29.40 -16.05
CA ASP A 293 -29.30 27.97 -16.24
C ASP A 293 -28.64 27.30 -15.02
N ALA A 294 -29.24 26.25 -14.49
CA ALA A 294 -28.78 25.53 -13.30
C ALA A 294 -27.35 24.97 -13.46
N ALA A 295 -27.03 24.41 -14.62
CA ALA A 295 -25.69 23.90 -14.84
C ALA A 295 -24.66 25.04 -14.96
N GLU A 296 -25.05 26.14 -15.58
CA GLU A 296 -24.20 27.33 -15.71
C GLU A 296 -23.89 27.91 -14.32
N SER A 297 -24.87 27.95 -13.43
CA SER A 297 -24.71 28.47 -12.07
C SER A 297 -23.66 27.72 -11.23
N LEU A 298 -23.40 26.46 -11.54
CA LEU A 298 -22.40 25.61 -10.83
C LEU A 298 -21.02 25.64 -11.49
N ARG A 299 -20.85 26.29 -12.64
CA ARG A 299 -19.54 26.49 -13.27
C ARG A 299 -18.63 27.26 -12.33
N GLY A 300 -17.37 26.84 -12.24
CA GLY A 300 -16.38 27.41 -11.31
C GLY A 300 -16.50 26.93 -9.87
N LEU A 301 -17.57 26.21 -9.49
CA LEU A 301 -17.65 25.47 -8.21
C LEU A 301 -17.25 24.01 -8.39
N LEU A 302 -17.79 23.36 -9.42
CA LEU A 302 -17.61 21.94 -9.66
C LEU A 302 -17.03 21.67 -11.05
N ASN A 303 -16.36 20.52 -11.20
CA ASN A 303 -15.95 20.07 -12.53
C ASN A 303 -17.19 19.91 -13.43
N HIS A 304 -17.08 20.36 -14.69
CA HIS A 304 -18.21 20.39 -15.64
C HIS A 304 -18.86 19.00 -15.84
N LYS A 305 -18.12 17.90 -15.74
CA LYS A 305 -18.66 16.54 -15.82
C LYS A 305 -19.46 16.13 -14.57
N LEU A 306 -19.14 16.68 -13.40
CA LEU A 306 -19.87 16.39 -12.15
C LEU A 306 -21.23 17.11 -12.11
N ILE A 307 -21.32 18.29 -12.68
CA ILE A 307 -22.51 19.16 -12.59
C ILE A 307 -23.80 18.42 -12.99
N PRO A 308 -23.90 17.77 -14.18
CA PRO A 308 -25.14 17.08 -14.56
C PRO A 308 -25.49 15.92 -13.65
N VAL A 309 -24.48 15.22 -13.11
CA VAL A 309 -24.70 14.06 -12.22
C VAL A 309 -25.23 14.52 -10.86
N ILE A 310 -24.66 15.58 -10.31
CA ILE A 310 -25.06 16.13 -9.01
C ILE A 310 -26.45 16.80 -9.11
N LEU A 311 -26.71 17.57 -10.17
CA LEU A 311 -28.04 18.14 -10.41
C LEU A 311 -29.11 17.06 -10.52
N LYS A 312 -28.85 16.00 -11.31
CA LYS A 312 -29.75 14.85 -11.43
C LYS A 312 -30.01 14.19 -10.08
N ALA A 313 -28.97 13.99 -9.25
CA ALA A 313 -29.11 13.45 -7.91
C ALA A 313 -29.92 14.34 -6.96
N ALA A 314 -29.88 15.65 -7.19
CA ALA A 314 -30.72 16.63 -6.47
C ALA A 314 -32.15 16.78 -7.02
N GLY A 315 -32.49 16.05 -8.09
CA GLY A 315 -33.80 16.17 -8.75
C GLY A 315 -34.00 17.48 -9.50
N ILE A 316 -32.91 18.09 -9.98
CA ILE A 316 -32.92 19.35 -10.74
C ILE A 316 -32.57 19.02 -12.20
N PRO A 317 -33.42 19.37 -13.18
CA PRO A 317 -33.04 19.30 -14.60
C PRO A 317 -31.79 20.13 -14.90
N VAL A 318 -30.90 19.62 -15.76
CA VAL A 318 -29.59 20.25 -16.02
C VAL A 318 -29.75 21.68 -16.53
N HIS A 319 -30.75 21.92 -17.35
CA HIS A 319 -31.09 23.25 -17.94
C HIS A 319 -32.33 23.88 -17.28
N GLU A 320 -32.58 23.59 -16.00
CA GLU A 320 -33.64 24.23 -15.25
C GLU A 320 -33.32 25.74 -15.06
N HIS A 321 -34.34 26.57 -15.18
CA HIS A 321 -34.20 28.00 -14.89
C HIS A 321 -33.98 28.21 -13.39
N THR A 322 -32.92 28.93 -13.02
CA THR A 322 -32.50 29.08 -11.60
C THR A 322 -33.60 29.59 -10.68
N GLU A 323 -34.49 30.50 -11.15
CA GLU A 323 -35.62 31.00 -10.39
C GLU A 323 -36.69 29.94 -10.06
N ARG A 324 -36.71 28.82 -10.76
CA ARG A 324 -37.65 27.71 -10.50
C ARG A 324 -37.12 26.70 -9.50
N ILE A 325 -35.85 26.82 -9.13
CA ILE A 325 -35.23 25.92 -8.15
C ILE A 325 -35.78 26.28 -6.77
N SER A 326 -36.55 25.37 -6.18
CA SER A 326 -37.11 25.55 -4.85
C SER A 326 -36.03 25.46 -3.76
N GLN A 327 -36.32 26.03 -2.59
CA GLN A 327 -35.44 25.94 -1.42
C GLN A 327 -35.12 24.49 -1.08
N LYS A 328 -36.11 23.59 -1.12
CA LYS A 328 -35.93 22.16 -0.88
C LYS A 328 -34.93 21.50 -1.86
N GLN A 329 -34.98 21.90 -3.13
CA GLN A 329 -34.02 21.44 -4.14
C GLN A 329 -32.63 22.00 -3.87
N THR A 330 -32.51 23.24 -3.45
CA THR A 330 -31.22 23.86 -3.05
C THR A 330 -30.59 23.11 -1.87
N GLU A 331 -31.38 22.83 -0.82
CA GLU A 331 -30.93 22.02 0.34
C GLU A 331 -30.49 20.61 -0.08
N THR A 332 -31.24 19.98 -0.98
CA THR A 332 -30.89 18.67 -1.52
C THR A 332 -29.61 18.74 -2.34
N LEU A 333 -29.45 19.80 -3.13
CA LEU A 333 -28.22 20.01 -3.91
C LEU A 333 -26.99 20.22 -3.00
N CYS A 334 -27.13 21.04 -1.93
CA CYS A 334 -26.07 21.16 -0.92
C CYS A 334 -25.66 19.80 -0.36
N ARG A 335 -26.63 18.98 0.02
CA ARG A 335 -26.39 17.64 0.53
C ARG A 335 -25.68 16.76 -0.50
N GLN A 336 -26.11 16.79 -1.77
CA GLN A 336 -25.46 16.01 -2.83
C GLN A 336 -24.05 16.49 -3.14
N ILE A 337 -23.74 17.75 -2.94
CA ILE A 337 -22.37 18.26 -3.09
C ILE A 337 -21.48 17.81 -1.91
N GLN A 338 -21.99 17.82 -0.68
CA GLN A 338 -21.20 17.60 0.53
C GLN A 338 -21.24 16.18 1.08
N THR A 339 -22.23 15.37 0.71
CA THR A 339 -22.38 13.99 1.19
C THR A 339 -22.87 13.04 0.11
N PHE A 340 -22.28 13.12 -1.10
CA PHE A 340 -22.69 12.26 -2.20
C PHE A 340 -22.43 10.79 -1.86
N PRO A 341 -23.45 9.92 -1.82
CA PRO A 341 -23.30 8.55 -1.43
C PRO A 341 -22.76 7.68 -2.58
N VAL A 342 -21.76 6.85 -2.28
CA VAL A 342 -21.18 5.87 -3.20
C VAL A 342 -21.05 4.53 -2.49
N ARG A 343 -21.71 3.50 -3.01
CA ARG A 343 -21.62 2.15 -2.49
C ARG A 343 -20.45 1.41 -3.12
N LEU A 344 -19.59 0.84 -2.29
CA LEU A 344 -18.46 0.02 -2.73
C LEU A 344 -18.95 -1.40 -3.05
N LYS A 345 -18.64 -1.91 -4.23
CA LYS A 345 -19.05 -3.26 -4.70
C LYS A 345 -17.92 -4.26 -4.57
N LYS A 346 -16.75 -3.89 -5.06
CA LYS A 346 -15.62 -4.78 -5.15
C LYS A 346 -14.32 -3.99 -5.08
N VAL A 347 -13.36 -4.52 -4.34
CA VAL A 347 -11.98 -4.01 -4.38
C VAL A 347 -11.34 -4.39 -5.71
N ARG A 348 -10.51 -3.52 -6.28
CA ARG A 348 -9.75 -3.81 -7.51
C ARG A 348 -8.75 -4.94 -7.26
N ASP A 349 -8.37 -5.61 -8.35
CA ASP A 349 -7.52 -6.80 -8.30
C ASP A 349 -6.10 -6.53 -7.78
N PHE A 350 -5.44 -7.59 -7.32
CA PHE A 350 -4.04 -7.57 -6.90
C PHE A 350 -3.08 -7.00 -7.96
N SER A 351 -3.43 -7.09 -9.25
CA SER A 351 -2.60 -6.55 -10.34
C SER A 351 -2.43 -5.03 -10.31
N VAL A 352 -3.38 -4.32 -9.68
CA VAL A 352 -3.37 -2.85 -9.54
C VAL A 352 -3.23 -2.39 -8.09
N ALA A 353 -3.31 -3.32 -7.12
CA ALA A 353 -3.06 -3.03 -5.71
C ALA A 353 -1.57 -2.74 -5.47
N GLN A 354 -1.28 -1.74 -4.64
CA GLN A 354 0.10 -1.43 -4.28
C GLN A 354 0.62 -2.36 -3.19
N VAL A 355 -0.25 -2.74 -2.25
CA VAL A 355 0.06 -3.67 -1.15
C VAL A 355 -1.12 -4.62 -0.91
N CYS A 356 -0.89 -5.63 -0.08
CA CYS A 356 -1.94 -6.45 0.51
C CYS A 356 -2.20 -6.02 1.96
N THR A 357 -3.45 -6.20 2.43
CA THR A 357 -3.76 -6.33 3.84
C THR A 357 -3.96 -7.81 4.17
N GLY A 358 -3.70 -8.20 5.42
CA GLY A 358 -3.57 -9.61 5.80
C GLY A 358 -2.12 -10.11 5.66
N GLY A 359 -1.87 -11.35 5.99
CA GLY A 359 -0.53 -11.94 5.99
C GLY A 359 -0.39 -13.03 7.05
N ILE A 360 0.82 -13.39 7.43
CA ILE A 360 1.11 -14.35 8.50
C ILE A 360 0.60 -13.78 9.83
N HIS A 361 -0.07 -14.60 10.62
CA HIS A 361 -0.49 -14.26 11.97
C HIS A 361 0.70 -13.83 12.83
N THR A 362 0.69 -12.61 13.34
CA THR A 362 1.81 -12.04 14.13
C THR A 362 2.03 -12.74 15.45
N GLU A 363 1.00 -13.40 16.01
CA GLU A 363 1.10 -14.24 17.20
C GLU A 363 2.07 -15.42 17.02
N GLU A 364 2.31 -15.86 15.79
CA GLU A 364 3.23 -16.97 15.46
C GLU A 364 4.68 -16.50 15.29
N ILE A 365 4.97 -15.22 15.55
CA ILE A 365 6.26 -14.57 15.32
C ILE A 365 6.79 -13.99 16.62
N HIS A 366 8.09 -14.13 16.87
CA HIS A 366 8.76 -13.40 17.95
C HIS A 366 8.85 -11.90 17.61
N THR A 367 8.30 -11.06 18.46
CA THR A 367 8.16 -9.62 18.18
C THR A 367 9.48 -8.84 18.14
N ASP A 368 10.52 -9.36 18.76
CA ASP A 368 11.84 -8.75 18.88
C ASP A 368 12.84 -9.19 17.80
N THR A 369 12.59 -10.37 17.17
CA THR A 369 13.51 -10.98 16.20
C THR A 369 12.90 -11.23 14.84
N LEU A 370 11.56 -11.31 14.75
CA LEU A 370 10.78 -11.74 13.59
C LEU A 370 11.02 -13.23 13.22
N GLU A 371 11.57 -14.02 14.15
CA GLU A 371 11.68 -15.46 14.03
C GLU A 371 10.33 -16.14 14.25
N SER A 372 10.10 -17.23 13.54
CA SER A 372 8.96 -18.11 13.74
C SER A 372 8.97 -18.74 15.14
N ARG A 373 7.78 -18.74 15.79
CA ARG A 373 7.55 -19.50 17.03
C ARG A 373 7.26 -20.98 16.76
N ILE A 374 7.05 -21.37 15.49
CA ILE A 374 6.66 -22.71 15.06
C ILE A 374 7.87 -23.51 14.60
N VAL A 375 8.76 -22.87 13.80
CA VAL A 375 9.95 -23.53 13.24
C VAL A 375 11.16 -22.62 13.50
N GLN A 376 12.07 -23.09 14.31
CA GLN A 376 13.31 -22.38 14.65
C GLN A 376 14.15 -22.13 13.38
N GLY A 377 14.78 -20.97 13.30
CA GLY A 377 15.64 -20.58 12.19
C GLY A 377 14.88 -20.07 10.95
N ILE A 378 13.54 -19.99 10.98
CA ILE A 378 12.74 -19.34 9.95
C ILE A 378 12.35 -17.93 10.42
N TYR A 379 12.53 -16.94 9.54
CA TYR A 379 12.20 -15.53 9.77
C TYR A 379 11.26 -15.02 8.68
N PHE A 380 10.38 -14.08 9.03
CA PHE A 380 9.45 -13.45 8.09
C PHE A 380 9.56 -11.94 8.15
N VAL A 381 9.67 -11.28 6.99
CA VAL A 381 9.89 -9.84 6.90
C VAL A 381 9.00 -9.16 5.86
N GLY A 382 8.79 -7.87 6.04
CA GLY A 382 8.03 -7.03 5.11
C GLY A 382 6.55 -7.36 5.05
N GLU A 383 6.01 -7.25 3.85
CA GLU A 383 4.57 -7.40 3.57
C GLU A 383 4.02 -8.82 3.83
N LEU A 384 4.88 -9.81 4.10
CA LEU A 384 4.47 -11.18 4.45
C LEU A 384 3.73 -11.26 5.78
N LEU A 385 4.07 -10.39 6.72
CA LEU A 385 3.42 -10.26 8.01
C LEU A 385 2.10 -9.49 7.87
N ASP A 386 1.10 -9.79 8.72
CA ASP A 386 -0.18 -9.04 8.75
C ASP A 386 0.03 -7.62 9.30
N VAL A 387 0.75 -6.82 8.52
CA VAL A 387 1.02 -5.39 8.76
C VAL A 387 1.03 -4.68 7.44
N ASP A 388 0.09 -3.77 7.23
CA ASP A 388 0.03 -2.89 6.06
C ASP A 388 -0.07 -1.42 6.47
N GLY A 389 0.77 -0.59 5.88
CA GLY A 389 0.80 0.85 6.12
C GLY A 389 -0.10 1.61 5.15
N ILE A 390 -0.58 2.78 5.57
CA ILE A 390 -1.27 3.74 4.71
C ILE A 390 -0.35 4.24 3.59
N CYS A 391 -0.90 5.00 2.61
CA CYS A 391 -0.10 5.63 1.56
C CYS A 391 0.91 6.62 2.15
N GLY A 392 2.17 6.59 1.66
CA GLY A 392 3.10 7.65 2.02
C GLY A 392 4.45 7.23 2.56
N GLY A 393 5.00 6.10 2.14
CA GLY A 393 6.34 5.61 2.54
C GLY A 393 6.34 4.64 3.72
N TYR A 394 5.18 4.43 4.35
CA TYR A 394 5.04 3.58 5.54
C TYR A 394 5.33 2.11 5.24
N ASN A 395 4.84 1.56 4.14
CA ASN A 395 5.10 0.17 3.74
C ASN A 395 6.56 -0.10 3.41
N LEU A 396 7.26 0.88 2.83
CA LEU A 396 8.70 0.77 2.62
C LEU A 396 9.47 0.90 3.95
N GLN A 397 9.06 1.80 4.86
CA GLN A 397 9.67 1.85 6.19
C GLN A 397 9.51 0.52 6.93
N TRP A 398 8.30 -0.10 6.89
CA TRP A 398 8.07 -1.41 7.46
C TRP A 398 9.01 -2.47 6.86
N ALA A 399 9.20 -2.43 5.52
CA ALA A 399 10.12 -3.34 4.84
C ALA A 399 11.57 -3.15 5.28
N TRP A 400 12.01 -1.89 5.46
CA TRP A 400 13.36 -1.59 5.95
C TRP A 400 13.54 -2.02 7.40
N SER A 401 12.62 -1.63 8.28
CA SER A 401 12.72 -1.92 9.72
C SER A 401 12.66 -3.41 10.00
N SER A 402 11.68 -4.12 9.44
CA SER A 402 11.55 -5.58 9.62
C SER A 402 12.74 -6.33 9.01
N GLY A 403 13.21 -5.91 7.83
CA GLY A 403 14.38 -6.50 7.20
C GLY A 403 15.67 -6.29 8.01
N HIS A 404 15.87 -5.09 8.56
CA HIS A 404 17.00 -4.79 9.44
C HIS A 404 16.95 -5.61 10.72
N VAL A 405 15.80 -5.66 11.39
CA VAL A 405 15.63 -6.42 12.64
C VAL A 405 15.95 -7.90 12.43
N ALA A 406 15.33 -8.55 11.44
CA ALA A 406 15.63 -9.94 11.13
C ALA A 406 17.12 -10.15 10.77
N GLY A 407 17.69 -9.28 9.92
CA GLY A 407 19.10 -9.35 9.56
C GLY A 407 20.07 -9.15 10.74
N SER A 408 19.67 -8.37 11.75
CA SER A 408 20.46 -8.14 12.97
C SER A 408 20.38 -9.28 13.98
N LYS A 409 19.34 -10.13 13.90
CA LYS A 409 19.07 -11.21 14.87
C LYS A 409 19.29 -12.62 14.30
N VAL A 410 19.20 -12.78 12.99
CA VAL A 410 19.37 -14.09 12.37
C VAL A 410 20.74 -14.69 12.70
N GLY A 411 20.74 -15.99 13.11
CA GLY A 411 21.98 -16.71 13.47
C GLY A 411 22.60 -16.24 14.79
N SER A 412 21.88 -15.58 15.67
CA SER A 412 22.35 -15.19 17.02
C SER A 412 22.11 -16.28 18.02
#